data_91891a1564bf44c5bf368d0dc4732bf5
#
_entry.id   91891a1564bf44c5bf368d0dc4732bf5
#
_cell.length_a   1.000
_cell.length_b   1.000
_cell.length_c   1.000
_cell.angle_alpha   90.00
_cell.angle_beta   90.00
_cell.angle_gamma   90.00
#
_symmetry.space_group_name_H-M   'P 1'
#
loop_
_entity.id
_entity.type
_entity.pdbx_description
1 polymer ?
#
loop_
_entity_poly.entity_id
_entity_poly.type
_entity_poly.pdbx_seq_one_letter_code
_entity_poly.pdbx_strand_id
1 'polypeptide(L)'
;MSGMLKEHDNTIKKIAIPVVIFLCFAGLYYGIALLSGDNAFFKPVWDIQHYVNISETGYEVHPCTPHDYPPGEVCGNVGWYPGWPLVMKIFRPLFGGSSIATYIILAALFTLAGFILLYRFMEKTSGRTAAIFATVALAGSPAGFYLLTGFPYGLFLFIFMMYIHLFYYGNGSIRDTVLVIMAVALTLTYPTGILFALIPFVSSIAGHMGSKRQSFNLKSVGKAIVIGVLPFVLGLLMLWVYFYFRFDNFFVQMDFQARYQRVWSFPLTVIYKSLINYPVTSPENLVLIWYGLALIIFAPYKIKVELWVLAIALYLFSPGTGTTMSIYRHFLAIFPIYMLAGVSSRPRWLKATFIALGLGISLIWLFPTYLEFKLI
;
A
#
# COMPACT_ATOMS: atom_id res chain seq x y z
N MET A 1 -31.51 -29.99 2.15
CA MET A 1 -31.01 -29.48 3.45
C MET A 1 -29.50 -29.63 3.63
N SER A 2 -28.88 -30.77 3.31
CA SER A 2 -27.42 -30.95 3.53
C SER A 2 -26.54 -30.03 2.64
N GLY A 3 -26.95 -29.70 1.43
CA GLY A 3 -26.22 -28.81 0.52
C GLY A 3 -26.18 -27.36 1.00
N MET A 4 -27.31 -26.81 1.46
CA MET A 4 -27.41 -25.45 2.00
C MET A 4 -26.58 -25.27 3.29
N LEU A 5 -26.53 -26.26 4.16
CA LEU A 5 -25.72 -26.22 5.38
C LEU A 5 -24.22 -26.22 5.09
N LYS A 6 -23.77 -27.01 4.07
CA LYS A 6 -22.36 -27.02 3.62
C LYS A 6 -21.95 -25.70 2.95
N GLU A 7 -22.83 -25.07 2.20
CA GLU A 7 -22.57 -23.80 1.53
C GLU A 7 -22.51 -22.65 2.55
N HIS A 8 -23.38 -22.65 3.54
CA HIS A 8 -23.39 -21.68 4.64
C HIS A 8 -22.13 -21.83 5.53
N ASP A 9 -21.73 -23.05 5.91
CA ASP A 9 -20.51 -23.31 6.69
C ASP A 9 -19.25 -22.86 5.92
N ASN A 10 -19.21 -23.04 4.61
CA ASN A 10 -18.09 -22.58 3.78
C ASN A 10 -18.03 -21.04 3.68
N THR A 11 -19.17 -20.36 3.66
CA THR A 11 -19.24 -18.89 3.63
C THR A 11 -18.78 -18.26 4.95
N ILE A 12 -19.17 -18.84 6.08
CA ILE A 12 -18.72 -18.39 7.42
C ILE A 12 -17.20 -18.53 7.54
N LYS A 13 -16.62 -19.65 7.12
CA LYS A 13 -15.16 -19.89 7.17
C LYS A 13 -14.37 -18.90 6.31
N LYS A 14 -14.90 -18.47 5.18
CA LYS A 14 -14.28 -17.48 4.28
C LYS A 14 -14.16 -16.09 4.90
N ILE A 15 -14.96 -15.76 5.90
CA ILE A 15 -14.90 -14.50 6.63
C ILE A 15 -14.18 -14.68 7.96
N ALA A 16 -14.45 -15.77 8.68
CA ALA A 16 -13.90 -15.98 10.01
C ALA A 16 -12.36 -16.05 10.03
N ILE A 17 -11.75 -16.74 9.05
CA ILE A 17 -10.29 -16.90 9.02
C ILE A 17 -9.55 -15.57 8.90
N PRO A 18 -9.82 -14.69 7.88
CA PRO A 18 -9.15 -13.41 7.79
C PRO A 18 -9.48 -12.48 8.98
N VAL A 19 -10.68 -12.58 9.56
CA VAL A 19 -11.04 -11.83 10.78
C VAL A 19 -10.18 -12.29 11.96
N VAL A 20 -10.00 -13.58 12.18
CA VAL A 20 -9.13 -14.10 13.26
C VAL A 20 -7.68 -13.67 13.05
N ILE A 21 -7.16 -13.77 11.82
CA ILE A 21 -5.79 -13.29 11.51
C ILE A 21 -5.68 -11.80 11.82
N PHE A 22 -6.66 -11.00 11.43
CA PHE A 22 -6.68 -9.56 11.72
C PHE A 22 -6.75 -9.28 13.22
N LEU A 23 -7.61 -9.98 13.97
CA LEU A 23 -7.72 -9.78 15.42
C LEU A 23 -6.43 -10.13 16.15
N CYS A 24 -5.75 -11.21 15.76
CA CYS A 24 -4.43 -11.56 16.30
C CYS A 24 -3.40 -10.49 15.96
N PHE A 25 -3.37 -10.02 14.72
CA PHE A 25 -2.49 -8.96 14.25
C PHE A 25 -2.75 -7.63 14.98
N ALA A 26 -3.99 -7.15 15.00
CA ALA A 26 -4.37 -5.91 15.65
C ALA A 26 -4.18 -5.99 17.18
N GLY A 27 -4.59 -7.11 17.80
CA GLY A 27 -4.42 -7.35 19.22
C GLY A 27 -2.97 -7.33 19.65
N LEU A 28 -2.05 -7.86 18.84
CA LEU A 28 -0.61 -7.82 19.12
C LEU A 28 -0.10 -6.37 19.15
N TYR A 29 -0.32 -5.59 18.10
CA TYR A 29 0.23 -4.22 18.01
C TYR A 29 -0.47 -3.23 18.93
N TYR A 30 -1.80 -3.26 19.01
CA TYR A 30 -2.54 -2.43 19.98
C TYR A 30 -2.18 -2.80 21.43
N GLY A 31 -2.05 -4.11 21.72
CA GLY A 31 -1.68 -4.58 23.05
C GLY A 31 -0.30 -4.08 23.49
N ILE A 32 0.72 -4.20 22.62
CA ILE A 32 2.07 -3.68 22.90
C ILE A 32 2.03 -2.15 23.05
N ALA A 33 1.34 -1.43 22.15
CA ALA A 33 1.24 0.02 22.21
C ALA A 33 0.57 0.50 23.52
N LEU A 34 -0.51 -0.15 23.96
CA LEU A 34 -1.17 0.17 25.21
C LEU A 34 -0.28 -0.08 26.43
N LEU A 35 0.50 -1.17 26.42
CA LEU A 35 1.42 -1.50 27.50
C LEU A 35 2.65 -0.58 27.54
N SER A 36 3.01 0.04 26.41
CA SER A 36 4.15 0.96 26.31
C SER A 36 3.86 2.38 26.81
N GLY A 37 2.65 2.66 27.30
CA GLY A 37 2.27 3.96 27.85
C GLY A 37 2.15 5.05 26.81
N ASP A 38 2.76 6.22 27.05
CA ASP A 38 2.74 7.36 26.12
C ASP A 38 3.70 7.13 24.95
N ASN A 39 3.13 6.93 23.75
CA ASN A 39 3.88 6.55 22.56
C ASN A 39 3.29 7.15 21.28
N ALA A 40 4.03 7.00 20.16
CA ALA A 40 3.67 7.54 18.86
C ALA A 40 2.44 6.88 18.21
N PHE A 41 2.04 5.67 18.64
CA PHE A 41 1.03 4.89 17.93
C PHE A 41 -0.35 5.55 17.93
N PHE A 42 -0.71 6.19 19.03
CA PHE A 42 -2.00 6.85 19.20
C PHE A 42 -1.93 8.37 19.00
N LYS A 43 -0.80 8.89 18.51
CA LYS A 43 -0.61 10.32 18.31
C LYS A 43 -0.54 10.69 16.83
N PRO A 44 -1.00 11.89 16.45
CA PRO A 44 -0.83 12.40 15.08
C PRO A 44 0.59 12.94 14.89
N VAL A 45 1.57 12.03 14.79
CA VAL A 45 2.98 12.38 14.60
C VAL A 45 3.40 12.26 13.14
N TRP A 46 4.43 12.98 12.74
CA TRP A 46 5.02 12.99 11.40
C TRP A 46 3.97 13.19 10.30
N ASP A 47 3.94 12.31 9.31
CA ASP A 47 2.99 12.37 8.19
C ASP A 47 1.53 12.32 8.64
N ILE A 48 1.22 11.65 9.75
CA ILE A 48 -0.16 11.57 10.28
C ILE A 48 -0.68 12.97 10.61
N GLN A 49 0.17 13.84 11.18
CA GLN A 49 -0.19 15.21 11.47
C GLN A 49 -0.56 15.99 10.20
N HIS A 50 0.17 15.79 9.11
CA HIS A 50 -0.16 16.42 7.83
C HIS A 50 -1.49 15.92 7.26
N TYR A 51 -1.78 14.61 7.36
CA TYR A 51 -3.09 14.08 6.95
C TYR A 51 -4.23 14.64 7.82
N VAL A 52 -4.01 14.79 9.14
CA VAL A 52 -4.99 15.42 10.04
C VAL A 52 -5.21 16.87 9.63
N ASN A 53 -4.16 17.66 9.47
CA ASN A 53 -4.23 19.08 9.08
C ASN A 53 -4.98 19.24 7.75
N ILE A 54 -4.64 18.45 6.72
CA ILE A 54 -5.34 18.48 5.44
C ILE A 54 -6.84 18.15 5.61
N SER A 55 -7.19 17.20 6.47
CA SER A 55 -8.58 16.83 6.73
C SER A 55 -9.38 17.93 7.44
N GLU A 56 -8.72 18.74 8.24
CA GLU A 56 -9.32 19.82 9.06
C GLU A 56 -9.36 21.13 8.33
N THR A 57 -8.23 21.60 7.84
CA THR A 57 -8.04 22.95 7.28
C THR A 57 -7.77 22.97 5.78
N GLY A 58 -7.45 21.81 5.19
CA GLY A 58 -7.08 21.71 3.78
C GLY A 58 -5.58 21.89 3.53
N TYR A 59 -5.22 22.06 2.25
CA TYR A 59 -3.83 22.25 1.85
C TYR A 59 -3.36 23.67 2.13
N GLU A 60 -2.11 23.76 2.59
CA GLU A 60 -1.39 25.01 2.83
C GLU A 60 0.02 24.96 2.24
N VAL A 61 0.50 26.14 1.81
CA VAL A 61 1.86 26.36 1.31
C VAL A 61 2.34 27.68 1.87
N HIS A 62 3.58 27.70 2.36
CA HIS A 62 4.24 28.90 2.86
C HIS A 62 5.75 28.82 2.63
N PRO A 63 6.49 29.96 2.60
CA PRO A 63 7.94 29.94 2.65
C PRO A 63 8.42 29.22 3.92
N CYS A 64 9.49 28.43 3.81
CA CYS A 64 10.02 27.74 4.97
C CYS A 64 10.59 28.70 6.01
N THR A 65 10.29 28.44 7.27
CA THR A 65 10.84 29.15 8.42
C THR A 65 12.01 28.35 9.03
N PRO A 66 12.83 28.95 9.93
CA PRO A 66 13.89 28.20 10.62
C PRO A 66 13.38 27.01 11.45
N HIS A 67 12.08 26.96 11.76
CA HIS A 67 11.45 25.86 12.50
C HIS A 67 10.98 24.71 11.62
N ASP A 68 10.92 24.91 10.29
CA ASP A 68 10.55 23.87 9.35
C ASP A 68 11.73 22.93 9.10
N TYR A 69 11.48 21.63 9.21
CA TYR A 69 12.50 20.60 8.97
C TYR A 69 11.99 19.52 8.00
N PRO A 70 12.80 19.12 7.03
CA PRO A 70 14.09 19.72 6.60
C PRO A 70 13.87 21.11 5.98
N PRO A 71 14.88 21.98 6.01
CA PRO A 71 14.80 23.31 5.40
C PRO A 71 14.62 23.22 3.88
N GLY A 72 13.99 24.20 3.28
CA GLY A 72 13.73 24.26 1.84
C GLY A 72 13.09 25.59 1.45
N GLU A 73 12.71 25.74 0.18
CA GLU A 73 12.04 26.93 -0.32
C GLU A 73 10.52 26.89 -0.10
N VAL A 74 9.93 25.69 -0.22
CA VAL A 74 8.48 25.48 -0.11
C VAL A 74 8.18 24.56 1.06
N CYS A 75 7.40 25.05 2.02
CA CYS A 75 6.90 24.33 3.18
C CYS A 75 5.36 24.25 3.19
N GLY A 76 4.80 23.47 4.12
CA GLY A 76 3.37 23.21 4.21
C GLY A 76 3.05 21.70 4.19
N ASN A 77 1.91 21.34 3.57
CA ASN A 77 1.43 19.96 3.59
C ASN A 77 1.09 19.39 2.19
N VAL A 78 1.55 20.01 1.10
CA VAL A 78 1.25 19.60 -0.29
C VAL A 78 1.95 18.30 -0.72
N GLY A 79 2.87 17.77 0.08
CA GLY A 79 3.55 16.49 -0.19
C GLY A 79 2.65 15.26 0.01
N TRP A 80 1.53 15.40 0.72
CA TRP A 80 0.64 14.29 1.09
C TRP A 80 -0.60 14.24 0.21
N TYR A 81 -1.06 13.03 -0.11
CA TYR A 81 -2.14 12.77 -1.06
C TYR A 81 -3.52 12.92 -0.41
N PRO A 82 -4.54 13.44 -1.13
CA PRO A 82 -5.83 13.83 -0.55
C PRO A 82 -6.76 12.69 -0.18
N GLY A 83 -6.57 11.48 -0.70
CA GLY A 83 -7.53 10.39 -0.55
C GLY A 83 -7.81 10.03 0.91
N TRP A 84 -6.75 9.88 1.72
CA TRP A 84 -6.90 9.59 3.15
C TRP A 84 -7.50 10.75 3.95
N PRO A 85 -6.98 11.99 3.85
CA PRO A 85 -7.61 13.15 4.48
C PRO A 85 -9.08 13.35 4.13
N LEU A 86 -9.46 13.13 2.87
CA LEU A 86 -10.84 13.25 2.42
C LEU A 86 -11.76 12.24 3.13
N VAL A 87 -11.32 10.98 3.22
CA VAL A 87 -12.03 9.93 3.95
C VAL A 87 -12.16 10.31 5.43
N MET A 88 -11.06 10.76 6.05
CA MET A 88 -11.09 11.22 7.44
C MET A 88 -12.09 12.37 7.63
N LYS A 89 -12.09 13.37 6.76
CA LYS A 89 -13.02 14.52 6.81
C LYS A 89 -14.47 14.07 6.73
N ILE A 90 -14.81 13.15 5.84
CA ILE A 90 -16.17 12.63 5.65
C ILE A 90 -16.65 11.88 6.90
N PHE A 91 -15.79 11.06 7.50
CA PHE A 91 -16.19 10.18 8.60
C PHE A 91 -16.00 10.78 10.00
N ARG A 92 -15.24 11.87 10.14
CA ARG A 92 -14.97 12.52 11.43
C ARG A 92 -16.24 12.85 12.25
N PRO A 93 -17.35 13.32 11.67
CA PRO A 93 -18.57 13.57 12.44
C PRO A 93 -19.12 12.33 13.15
N LEU A 94 -18.92 11.13 12.59
CA LEU A 94 -19.38 9.87 13.21
C LEU A 94 -18.59 9.50 14.48
N PHE A 95 -17.42 10.10 14.68
CA PHE A 95 -16.53 9.85 15.83
C PHE A 95 -16.43 11.08 16.75
N GLY A 96 -17.51 11.84 16.87
CA GLY A 96 -17.61 12.99 17.75
C GLY A 96 -16.66 14.15 17.39
N GLY A 97 -16.24 14.26 16.14
CA GLY A 97 -15.31 15.29 15.66
C GLY A 97 -13.83 15.02 15.96
N SER A 98 -13.48 13.92 16.64
CA SER A 98 -12.11 13.56 16.98
C SER A 98 -11.36 13.01 15.76
N SER A 99 -10.33 13.72 15.30
CA SER A 99 -9.48 13.24 14.21
C SER A 99 -8.67 12.00 14.61
N ILE A 100 -8.22 11.91 15.87
CA ILE A 100 -7.48 10.76 16.40
C ILE A 100 -8.35 9.50 16.37
N ALA A 101 -9.55 9.54 16.98
CA ALA A 101 -10.48 8.42 16.95
C ALA A 101 -10.81 8.01 15.51
N THR A 102 -11.00 9.01 14.63
CA THR A 102 -11.34 8.80 13.21
C THR A 102 -10.26 7.98 12.51
N TYR A 103 -8.99 8.40 12.54
CA TYR A 103 -7.97 7.68 11.79
C TYR A 103 -7.66 6.30 12.38
N ILE A 104 -7.69 6.12 13.71
CA ILE A 104 -7.45 4.81 14.35
C ILE A 104 -8.54 3.82 13.92
N ILE A 105 -9.81 4.21 14.04
CA ILE A 105 -10.92 3.32 13.72
C ILE A 105 -10.97 3.03 12.21
N LEU A 106 -10.83 4.04 11.37
CA LEU A 106 -10.86 3.86 9.92
C LEU A 106 -9.68 3.01 9.42
N ALA A 107 -8.47 3.22 9.94
CA ALA A 107 -7.31 2.38 9.59
C ALA A 107 -7.58 0.91 9.92
N ALA A 108 -8.10 0.62 11.12
CA ALA A 108 -8.46 -0.74 11.51
C ALA A 108 -9.56 -1.34 10.63
N LEU A 109 -10.64 -0.59 10.33
CA LEU A 109 -11.75 -1.06 9.51
C LEU A 109 -11.33 -1.33 8.06
N PHE A 110 -10.58 -0.42 7.44
CA PHE A 110 -10.11 -0.62 6.07
C PHE A 110 -9.08 -1.74 5.98
N THR A 111 -8.22 -1.90 6.99
CA THR A 111 -7.28 -3.03 7.06
C THR A 111 -8.02 -4.36 7.20
N LEU A 112 -9.01 -4.45 8.07
CA LEU A 112 -9.86 -5.63 8.18
C LEU A 112 -10.54 -5.97 6.86
N ALA A 113 -11.15 -4.98 6.21
CA ALA A 113 -11.78 -5.16 4.90
C ALA A 113 -10.76 -5.61 3.84
N GLY A 114 -9.57 -5.02 3.84
CA GLY A 114 -8.45 -5.41 2.98
C GLY A 114 -7.99 -6.86 3.20
N PHE A 115 -7.89 -7.32 4.46
CA PHE A 115 -7.56 -8.70 4.81
C PHE A 115 -8.61 -9.69 4.31
N ILE A 116 -9.90 -9.38 4.50
CA ILE A 116 -11.00 -10.20 4.00
C ILE A 116 -10.95 -10.30 2.46
N LEU A 117 -10.74 -9.19 1.77
CA LEU A 117 -10.67 -9.17 0.32
C LEU A 117 -9.42 -9.88 -0.21
N LEU A 118 -8.25 -9.71 0.41
CA LEU A 118 -7.02 -10.43 0.07
C LEU A 118 -7.23 -11.94 0.22
N TYR A 119 -7.75 -12.37 1.37
CA TYR A 119 -8.03 -13.78 1.61
C TYR A 119 -8.98 -14.36 0.55
N ARG A 120 -10.11 -13.68 0.29
CA ARG A 120 -11.11 -14.16 -0.70
C ARG A 120 -10.55 -14.19 -2.12
N PHE A 121 -9.75 -13.20 -2.49
CA PHE A 121 -9.09 -13.18 -3.79
C PHE A 121 -8.14 -14.37 -3.93
N MET A 122 -7.28 -14.59 -2.95
CA MET A 122 -6.29 -15.67 -2.97
C MET A 122 -6.94 -17.05 -2.86
N GLU A 123 -8.02 -17.18 -2.07
CA GLU A 123 -8.77 -18.44 -1.98
C GLU A 123 -9.40 -18.81 -3.32
N LYS A 124 -9.98 -17.83 -4.02
CA LYS A 124 -10.59 -18.03 -5.34
C LYS A 124 -9.57 -18.36 -6.43
N THR A 125 -8.38 -17.73 -6.37
CA THR A 125 -7.34 -17.92 -7.40
C THR A 125 -6.45 -19.13 -7.17
N SER A 126 -6.13 -19.45 -5.92
CA SER A 126 -5.02 -20.35 -5.57
C SER A 126 -5.34 -21.29 -4.40
N GLY A 127 -6.57 -21.20 -3.86
CA GLY A 127 -7.04 -22.07 -2.78
C GLY A 127 -6.71 -21.55 -1.38
N ARG A 128 -7.33 -22.21 -0.38
CA ARG A 128 -7.34 -21.80 1.02
C ARG A 128 -5.94 -21.66 1.65
N THR A 129 -5.05 -22.61 1.39
CA THR A 129 -3.68 -22.57 1.94
C THR A 129 -2.92 -21.33 1.46
N ALA A 130 -3.02 -21.00 0.17
CA ALA A 130 -2.42 -19.80 -0.40
C ALA A 130 -3.01 -18.53 0.22
N ALA A 131 -4.32 -18.51 0.44
CA ALA A 131 -5.01 -17.37 1.09
C ALA A 131 -4.52 -17.14 2.51
N ILE A 132 -4.39 -18.20 3.32
CA ILE A 132 -3.84 -18.10 4.69
C ILE A 132 -2.42 -17.54 4.64
N PHE A 133 -1.52 -18.13 3.84
CA PHE A 133 -0.13 -17.67 3.76
C PHE A 133 -0.01 -16.23 3.28
N ALA A 134 -0.80 -15.81 2.28
CA ALA A 134 -0.78 -14.42 1.80
C ALA A 134 -1.22 -13.43 2.88
N THR A 135 -2.32 -13.73 3.59
CA THR A 135 -2.86 -12.85 4.63
C THR A 135 -1.94 -12.79 5.85
N VAL A 136 -1.37 -13.94 6.26
CA VAL A 136 -0.40 -13.99 7.38
C VAL A 136 0.93 -13.32 6.98
N ALA A 137 1.36 -13.42 5.72
CA ALA A 137 2.55 -12.74 5.23
C ALA A 137 2.40 -11.21 5.27
N LEU A 138 1.21 -10.68 4.95
CA LEU A 138 0.91 -9.27 5.11
C LEU A 138 0.94 -8.85 6.58
N ALA A 139 0.28 -9.59 7.46
CA ALA A 139 0.27 -9.33 8.90
C ALA A 139 1.67 -9.41 9.54
N GLY A 140 2.51 -10.37 9.08
CA GLY A 140 3.88 -10.58 9.55
C GLY A 140 4.93 -9.79 8.78
N SER A 141 4.54 -8.80 7.95
CA SER A 141 5.51 -7.97 7.23
C SER A 141 6.27 -7.02 8.18
N PRO A 142 7.53 -6.65 7.86
CA PRO A 142 8.33 -5.79 8.74
C PRO A 142 7.65 -4.49 9.15
N ALA A 143 6.88 -3.88 8.26
CA ALA A 143 6.19 -2.62 8.50
C ALA A 143 4.66 -2.77 8.63
N GLY A 144 4.17 -3.99 8.93
CA GLY A 144 2.74 -4.30 8.97
C GLY A 144 1.94 -3.41 9.92
N PHE A 145 2.51 -2.99 11.04
CA PHE A 145 1.84 -2.12 12.02
C PHE A 145 1.35 -0.79 11.44
N TYR A 146 1.98 -0.27 10.37
CA TYR A 146 1.49 0.94 9.69
C TYR A 146 0.08 0.80 9.09
N LEU A 147 -0.41 -0.42 8.89
CA LEU A 147 -1.81 -0.67 8.51
C LEU A 147 -2.81 -0.25 9.59
N LEU A 148 -2.37 -0.17 10.86
CA LEU A 148 -3.22 0.14 12.02
C LEU A 148 -3.03 1.58 12.53
N THR A 149 -2.09 2.33 11.96
CA THR A 149 -1.80 3.72 12.34
C THR A 149 -2.56 4.71 11.45
N GLY A 150 -2.40 6.01 11.71
CA GLY A 150 -3.05 7.08 10.94
C GLY A 150 -2.55 7.25 9.50
N PHE A 151 -1.76 6.33 8.97
CA PHE A 151 -1.30 6.33 7.59
C PHE A 151 -2.34 5.75 6.62
N PRO A 152 -2.26 6.05 5.31
CA PRO A 152 -3.27 5.65 4.32
C PRO A 152 -3.25 4.18 3.92
N TYR A 153 -2.36 3.34 4.49
CA TYR A 153 -2.08 1.99 3.97
C TYR A 153 -3.27 1.03 4.08
N GLY A 154 -4.09 1.13 5.13
CA GLY A 154 -5.31 0.33 5.25
C GLY A 154 -6.31 0.64 4.15
N LEU A 155 -6.58 1.93 3.90
CA LEU A 155 -7.43 2.38 2.80
C LEU A 155 -6.85 1.98 1.44
N PHE A 156 -5.55 2.17 1.24
CA PHE A 156 -4.85 1.84 0.01
C PHE A 156 -4.93 0.33 -0.30
N LEU A 157 -4.72 -0.52 0.70
CA LEU A 157 -4.91 -1.96 0.58
C LEU A 157 -6.35 -2.31 0.19
N PHE A 158 -7.33 -1.72 0.88
CA PHE A 158 -8.75 -1.97 0.61
C PHE A 158 -9.11 -1.62 -0.84
N ILE A 159 -8.74 -0.41 -1.31
CA ILE A 159 -9.04 0.04 -2.67
C ILE A 159 -8.32 -0.86 -3.70
N PHE A 160 -7.06 -1.21 -3.46
CA PHE A 160 -6.32 -2.12 -4.33
C PHE A 160 -7.00 -3.49 -4.42
N MET A 161 -7.39 -4.07 -3.30
CA MET A 161 -8.04 -5.38 -3.29
C MET A 161 -9.41 -5.35 -3.98
N MET A 162 -10.17 -4.27 -3.83
CA MET A 162 -11.42 -4.05 -4.59
C MET A 162 -11.13 -3.94 -6.09
N TYR A 163 -10.11 -3.14 -6.47
CA TYR A 163 -9.73 -2.96 -7.86
C TYR A 163 -9.38 -4.30 -8.54
N ILE A 164 -8.49 -5.12 -7.95
CA ILE A 164 -8.10 -6.38 -8.58
C ILE A 164 -9.23 -7.42 -8.59
N HIS A 165 -10.11 -7.42 -7.58
CA HIS A 165 -11.30 -8.27 -7.61
C HIS A 165 -12.20 -7.94 -8.80
N LEU A 166 -12.48 -6.66 -9.01
CA LEU A 166 -13.30 -6.21 -10.14
C LEU A 166 -12.57 -6.42 -11.47
N PHE A 167 -11.27 -6.17 -11.51
CA PHE A 167 -10.46 -6.35 -12.71
C PHE A 167 -10.50 -7.79 -13.23
N TYR A 168 -10.34 -8.78 -12.35
CA TYR A 168 -10.29 -10.19 -12.75
C TYR A 168 -11.66 -10.90 -12.78
N TYR A 169 -12.62 -10.45 -12.00
CA TYR A 169 -13.87 -11.20 -11.80
C TYR A 169 -15.14 -10.39 -12.04
N GLY A 170 -15.04 -9.09 -12.22
CA GLY A 170 -16.19 -8.24 -12.52
C GLY A 170 -16.64 -8.34 -13.97
N ASN A 171 -17.93 -8.08 -14.21
CA ASN A 171 -18.55 -8.07 -15.52
C ASN A 171 -19.48 -6.85 -15.68
N GLY A 172 -19.72 -6.44 -16.94
CA GLY A 172 -20.66 -5.40 -17.29
C GLY A 172 -20.13 -3.96 -17.17
N SER A 173 -20.95 -3.00 -17.55
CA SER A 173 -20.58 -1.56 -17.59
C SER A 173 -20.39 -0.95 -16.21
N ILE A 174 -21.14 -1.38 -15.21
CA ILE A 174 -20.96 -0.96 -13.80
C ILE A 174 -19.55 -1.30 -13.32
N ARG A 175 -19.04 -2.47 -13.67
CA ARG A 175 -17.65 -2.86 -13.38
C ARG A 175 -16.66 -1.85 -13.94
N ASP A 176 -16.79 -1.46 -15.21
CA ASP A 176 -15.84 -0.54 -15.86
C ASP A 176 -15.87 0.84 -15.18
N THR A 177 -17.05 1.34 -14.81
CA THR A 177 -17.20 2.61 -14.05
C THR A 177 -16.53 2.52 -12.67
N VAL A 178 -16.76 1.44 -11.93
CA VAL A 178 -16.16 1.28 -10.60
C VAL A 178 -14.64 1.11 -10.70
N LEU A 179 -14.12 0.43 -11.73
CA LEU A 179 -12.67 0.34 -11.97
C LEU A 179 -12.04 1.72 -12.20
N VAL A 180 -12.69 2.59 -12.98
CA VAL A 180 -12.23 3.97 -13.19
C VAL A 180 -12.17 4.73 -11.86
N ILE A 181 -13.24 4.67 -11.06
CA ILE A 181 -13.28 5.32 -9.74
C ILE A 181 -12.17 4.80 -8.82
N MET A 182 -11.98 3.47 -8.75
CA MET A 182 -10.95 2.86 -7.90
C MET A 182 -9.53 3.21 -8.37
N ALA A 183 -9.28 3.30 -9.68
CA ALA A 183 -7.98 3.71 -10.24
C ALA A 183 -7.64 5.15 -9.86
N VAL A 184 -8.59 6.09 -10.01
CA VAL A 184 -8.45 7.47 -9.54
C VAL A 184 -8.20 7.51 -8.04
N ALA A 185 -8.99 6.77 -7.26
CA ALA A 185 -8.87 6.72 -5.81
C ALA A 185 -7.51 6.17 -5.35
N LEU A 186 -6.96 5.12 -6.00
CA LEU A 186 -5.62 4.60 -5.72
C LEU A 186 -4.56 5.69 -5.90
N THR A 187 -4.60 6.41 -7.02
CA THR A 187 -3.64 7.48 -7.31
C THR A 187 -3.78 8.65 -6.32
N LEU A 188 -5.01 9.02 -5.94
CA LEU A 188 -5.24 10.09 -4.96
C LEU A 188 -4.98 9.67 -3.51
N THR A 189 -4.81 8.38 -3.23
CA THR A 189 -4.56 7.90 -1.86
C THR A 189 -3.09 7.82 -1.53
N TYR A 190 -2.23 7.44 -2.50
CA TYR A 190 -0.81 7.22 -2.23
C TYR A 190 0.05 7.43 -3.49
N PRO A 191 1.31 7.95 -3.35
CA PRO A 191 2.17 8.27 -4.50
C PRO A 191 2.39 7.12 -5.49
N THR A 192 2.52 5.89 -4.97
CA THR A 192 2.72 4.71 -5.82
C THR A 192 1.44 4.22 -6.49
N GLY A 193 0.29 4.83 -6.20
CA GLY A 193 -0.99 4.46 -6.79
C GLY A 193 -1.00 4.47 -8.31
N ILE A 194 -0.27 5.40 -8.94
CA ILE A 194 -0.15 5.47 -10.40
C ILE A 194 0.50 4.21 -11.02
N LEU A 195 1.39 3.53 -10.29
CA LEU A 195 2.06 2.32 -10.79
C LEU A 195 1.10 1.14 -10.97
N PHE A 196 -0.06 1.18 -10.32
CA PHE A 196 -1.07 0.13 -10.48
C PHE A 196 -1.68 0.10 -11.88
N ALA A 197 -1.49 1.16 -12.68
CA ALA A 197 -1.75 1.17 -14.13
C ALA A 197 -0.99 0.07 -14.88
N LEU A 198 0.10 -0.46 -14.34
CA LEU A 198 0.83 -1.60 -14.90
C LEU A 198 -0.03 -2.88 -14.96
N ILE A 199 -1.01 -3.04 -14.07
CA ILE A 199 -1.88 -4.23 -14.09
C ILE A 199 -2.64 -4.33 -15.42
N PRO A 200 -3.52 -3.38 -15.79
CA PRO A 200 -4.24 -3.45 -17.05
C PRO A 200 -3.32 -3.34 -18.26
N PHE A 201 -2.24 -2.57 -18.19
CA PHE A 201 -1.29 -2.41 -19.28
C PHE A 201 -0.57 -3.73 -19.60
N VAL A 202 0.10 -4.35 -18.62
CA VAL A 202 0.83 -5.60 -18.79
C VAL A 202 -0.12 -6.76 -19.12
N SER A 203 -1.30 -6.81 -18.47
CA SER A 203 -2.31 -7.83 -18.75
C SER A 203 -2.78 -7.78 -20.21
N SER A 204 -2.94 -6.59 -20.79
CA SER A 204 -3.35 -6.42 -22.20
C SER A 204 -2.29 -6.95 -23.16
N ILE A 205 -1.00 -6.75 -22.86
CA ILE A 205 0.12 -7.26 -23.66
C ILE A 205 0.28 -8.77 -23.48
N ALA A 206 0.29 -9.25 -22.23
CA ALA A 206 0.49 -10.66 -21.93
C ALA A 206 -0.63 -11.55 -22.48
N GLY A 207 -1.88 -11.08 -22.44
CA GLY A 207 -3.01 -11.78 -23.06
C GLY A 207 -2.86 -12.02 -24.56
N HIS A 208 -2.17 -11.12 -25.26
CA HIS A 208 -1.88 -11.27 -26.70
C HIS A 208 -0.70 -12.21 -26.95
N MET A 209 0.30 -12.27 -26.06
CA MET A 209 1.47 -13.14 -26.21
C MET A 209 1.17 -14.62 -25.88
N GLY A 210 0.22 -14.87 -24.96
CA GLY A 210 -0.12 -16.24 -24.49
C GLY A 210 -1.07 -17.03 -25.40
N SER A 211 -1.77 -16.37 -26.30
CA SER A 211 -2.74 -17.01 -27.20
C SER A 211 -2.16 -17.25 -28.59
N LYS A 212 -1.82 -18.49 -28.90
CA LYS A 212 -1.31 -18.91 -30.23
C LYS A 212 -2.25 -18.58 -31.40
N ARG A 213 -3.44 -18.01 -31.19
CA ARG A 213 -4.48 -17.77 -32.22
C ARG A 213 -5.21 -16.42 -32.14
N GLN A 214 -4.98 -15.57 -31.13
CA GLN A 214 -5.61 -14.24 -31.14
C GLN A 214 -4.71 -13.26 -31.86
N SER A 215 -5.18 -12.79 -33.03
CA SER A 215 -4.59 -11.63 -33.70
C SER A 215 -4.58 -10.43 -32.74
N PHE A 216 -3.50 -9.67 -32.76
CA PHE A 216 -3.38 -8.41 -32.02
C PHE A 216 -4.63 -7.54 -32.31
N ASN A 217 -5.43 -7.33 -31.27
CA ASN A 217 -6.67 -6.57 -31.41
C ASN A 217 -6.48 -5.17 -30.81
N LEU A 218 -6.27 -4.20 -31.68
CA LEU A 218 -6.05 -2.80 -31.32
C LEU A 218 -7.19 -2.22 -30.48
N LYS A 219 -8.45 -2.66 -30.73
CA LYS A 219 -9.61 -2.24 -29.91
C LYS A 219 -9.52 -2.71 -28.47
N SER A 220 -9.01 -3.93 -28.24
CA SER A 220 -8.82 -4.48 -26.88
C SER A 220 -7.73 -3.69 -26.12
N VAL A 221 -6.63 -3.38 -26.79
CA VAL A 221 -5.55 -2.55 -26.21
C VAL A 221 -6.05 -1.13 -25.95
N GLY A 222 -6.77 -0.53 -26.88
CA GLY A 222 -7.39 0.79 -26.69
C GLY A 222 -8.33 0.83 -25.49
N LYS A 223 -9.20 -0.19 -25.32
CA LYS A 223 -10.06 -0.30 -24.14
C LYS A 223 -9.25 -0.43 -22.85
N ALA A 224 -8.20 -1.23 -22.84
CA ALA A 224 -7.34 -1.39 -21.66
C ALA A 224 -6.62 -0.08 -21.28
N ILE A 225 -6.21 0.72 -22.26
CA ILE A 225 -5.62 2.04 -22.01
C ILE A 225 -6.68 2.99 -21.45
N VAL A 226 -7.84 3.13 -22.09
CA VAL A 226 -8.88 4.12 -21.72
C VAL A 226 -9.51 3.82 -20.36
N ILE A 227 -9.84 2.56 -20.10
CA ILE A 227 -10.51 2.18 -18.85
C ILE A 227 -9.51 1.75 -17.75
N GLY A 228 -8.35 1.25 -18.16
CA GLY A 228 -7.38 0.67 -17.24
C GLY A 228 -6.21 1.59 -16.88
N VAL A 229 -5.65 2.34 -17.83
CA VAL A 229 -4.43 3.15 -17.60
C VAL A 229 -4.77 4.62 -17.37
N LEU A 230 -5.58 5.19 -18.26
CA LEU A 230 -5.89 6.61 -18.26
C LEU A 230 -6.48 7.13 -16.93
N PRO A 231 -7.34 6.38 -16.20
CA PRO A 231 -7.87 6.82 -14.91
C PRO A 231 -6.81 7.05 -13.83
N PHE A 232 -5.72 6.29 -13.82
CA PHE A 232 -4.61 6.52 -12.90
C PHE A 232 -3.90 7.84 -13.20
N VAL A 233 -3.67 8.13 -14.48
CA VAL A 233 -3.10 9.42 -14.93
C VAL A 233 -4.05 10.56 -14.59
N LEU A 234 -5.36 10.37 -14.80
CA LEU A 234 -6.38 11.36 -14.47
C LEU A 234 -6.37 11.71 -12.99
N GLY A 235 -6.22 10.72 -12.09
CA GLY A 235 -6.11 10.98 -10.65
C GLY A 235 -4.95 11.92 -10.32
N LEU A 236 -3.79 11.71 -10.92
CA LEU A 236 -2.62 12.59 -10.72
C LEU A 236 -2.86 14.00 -11.31
N LEU A 237 -3.41 14.07 -12.52
CA LEU A 237 -3.74 15.34 -13.16
C LEU A 237 -4.77 16.14 -12.36
N MET A 238 -5.79 15.50 -11.80
CA MET A 238 -6.76 16.16 -10.92
C MET A 238 -6.09 16.81 -9.71
N LEU A 239 -5.11 16.14 -9.10
CA LEU A 239 -4.35 16.69 -7.97
C LEU A 239 -3.52 17.90 -8.40
N TRP A 240 -2.80 17.81 -9.51
CA TRP A 240 -1.95 18.91 -10.00
C TRP A 240 -2.76 20.11 -10.48
N VAL A 241 -3.89 19.86 -11.15
CA VAL A 241 -4.84 20.94 -11.55
C VAL A 241 -5.42 21.62 -10.32
N TYR A 242 -5.78 20.86 -9.27
CA TYR A 242 -6.22 21.46 -8.00
C TYR A 242 -5.13 22.35 -7.39
N PHE A 243 -3.86 21.92 -7.39
CA PHE A 243 -2.75 22.72 -6.87
C PHE A 243 -2.51 23.98 -7.70
N TYR A 244 -2.63 23.90 -9.03
CA TYR A 244 -2.56 25.07 -9.90
C TYR A 244 -3.61 26.14 -9.52
N PHE A 245 -4.88 25.74 -9.40
CA PHE A 245 -5.93 26.69 -9.02
C PHE A 245 -5.80 27.22 -7.59
N ARG A 246 -5.19 26.45 -6.70
CA ARG A 246 -5.09 26.83 -5.28
C ARG A 246 -3.84 27.63 -4.95
N PHE A 247 -2.74 27.37 -5.63
CA PHE A 247 -1.41 27.91 -5.31
C PHE A 247 -0.68 28.54 -6.51
N ASP A 248 -1.34 28.65 -7.65
CA ASP A 248 -0.75 29.14 -8.92
C ASP A 248 0.54 28.38 -9.33
N ASN A 249 0.65 27.13 -8.89
CA ASN A 249 1.81 26.27 -9.18
C ASN A 249 1.37 24.83 -9.41
N PHE A 250 1.48 24.39 -10.66
CA PHE A 250 1.11 23.04 -11.08
C PHE A 250 2.01 21.96 -10.44
N PHE A 251 3.27 22.28 -10.18
CA PHE A 251 4.28 21.35 -9.69
C PHE A 251 4.70 21.60 -8.23
N VAL A 252 3.91 22.36 -7.46
CA VAL A 252 4.22 22.69 -6.06
C VAL A 252 4.55 21.46 -5.20
N GLN A 253 3.97 20.30 -5.50
CA GLN A 253 4.28 19.04 -4.82
C GLN A 253 5.72 18.59 -5.10
N MET A 254 6.24 18.82 -6.32
CA MET A 254 7.62 18.47 -6.68
C MET A 254 8.60 19.43 -6.01
N ASP A 255 8.28 20.73 -6.00
CA ASP A 255 9.08 21.75 -5.32
C ASP A 255 9.17 21.46 -3.82
N PHE A 256 8.03 21.09 -3.21
CA PHE A 256 7.99 20.65 -1.82
C PHE A 256 8.87 19.40 -1.56
N GLN A 257 8.88 18.42 -2.48
CA GLN A 257 9.68 17.20 -2.32
C GLN A 257 11.18 17.44 -2.48
N ALA A 258 11.60 18.50 -3.17
CA ALA A 258 13.02 18.85 -3.33
C ALA A 258 13.72 19.08 -1.98
N ARG A 259 13.01 19.60 -0.94
CA ARG A 259 13.54 19.77 0.44
C ARG A 259 13.98 18.44 1.08
N TYR A 260 13.41 17.31 0.68
CA TYR A 260 13.80 15.99 1.14
C TYR A 260 14.90 15.37 0.28
N GLN A 261 15.58 16.17 -0.54
CA GLN A 261 16.66 15.74 -1.45
C GLN A 261 16.21 14.60 -2.40
N ARG A 262 14.92 14.58 -2.75
CA ARG A 262 14.37 13.58 -3.65
C ARG A 262 14.70 13.97 -5.09
N VAL A 263 15.75 13.33 -5.62
CA VAL A 263 16.21 13.51 -7.01
C VAL A 263 16.17 12.15 -7.70
N TRP A 264 15.52 12.10 -8.84
CA TRP A 264 15.47 10.85 -9.63
C TRP A 264 16.87 10.27 -9.85
N SER A 265 17.03 9.04 -9.42
CA SER A 265 18.30 8.32 -9.46
C SER A 265 18.08 6.88 -9.92
N PHE A 266 19.13 6.27 -10.47
CA PHE A 266 19.04 4.85 -10.83
C PHE A 266 18.82 3.99 -9.57
N PRO A 267 17.69 3.25 -9.44
CA PRO A 267 17.30 2.63 -8.17
C PRO A 267 18.35 1.68 -7.60
N LEU A 268 19.01 0.87 -8.45
CA LEU A 268 20.00 -0.10 -7.98
C LEU A 268 21.25 0.57 -7.42
N THR A 269 21.62 1.75 -7.92
CA THR A 269 22.73 2.53 -7.36
C THR A 269 22.38 3.04 -5.96
N VAL A 270 21.13 3.47 -5.73
CA VAL A 270 20.68 3.93 -4.42
C VAL A 270 20.65 2.77 -3.43
N ILE A 271 20.10 1.61 -3.84
CA ILE A 271 20.09 0.38 -3.03
C ILE A 271 21.52 -0.03 -2.67
N TYR A 272 22.43 -0.09 -3.67
CA TYR A 272 23.83 -0.44 -3.45
C TYR A 272 24.51 0.52 -2.45
N LYS A 273 24.35 1.83 -2.64
CA LYS A 273 24.89 2.83 -1.72
C LYS A 273 24.35 2.69 -0.30
N SER A 274 23.05 2.39 -0.15
CA SER A 274 22.46 2.15 1.16
C SER A 274 23.11 0.94 1.84
N LEU A 275 23.25 -0.18 1.13
CA LEU A 275 23.79 -1.42 1.68
C LEU A 275 25.27 -1.34 2.08
N ILE A 276 26.07 -0.48 1.42
CA ILE A 276 27.50 -0.34 1.76
C ILE A 276 27.79 0.79 2.75
N ASN A 277 26.99 1.84 2.78
CA ASN A 277 27.24 3.02 3.61
C ASN A 277 26.56 2.96 4.99
N TYR A 278 25.55 2.13 5.14
CA TYR A 278 24.83 1.97 6.40
C TYR A 278 24.92 0.53 6.92
N PRO A 279 24.84 0.31 8.24
CA PRO A 279 24.82 -1.03 8.80
C PRO A 279 23.70 -1.90 8.19
N VAL A 280 23.98 -3.19 8.00
CA VAL A 280 22.95 -4.15 7.53
C VAL A 280 21.75 -4.19 8.49
N THR A 281 21.99 -3.91 9.76
CA THR A 281 20.97 -3.84 10.82
C THR A 281 20.17 -2.53 10.83
N SER A 282 20.45 -1.56 9.95
CA SER A 282 19.62 -0.38 9.85
C SER A 282 18.19 -0.78 9.42
N PRO A 283 17.13 -0.07 9.90
CA PRO A 283 15.75 -0.37 9.53
C PRO A 283 15.54 -0.41 8.02
N GLU A 284 16.16 0.52 7.29
CA GLU A 284 16.05 0.61 5.83
C GLU A 284 16.66 -0.62 5.14
N ASN A 285 17.87 -1.02 5.53
CA ASN A 285 18.57 -2.14 4.93
C ASN A 285 17.92 -3.48 5.27
N LEU A 286 17.44 -3.68 6.50
CA LEU A 286 16.69 -4.87 6.87
C LEU A 286 15.45 -5.05 5.99
N VAL A 287 14.72 -3.97 5.76
CA VAL A 287 13.52 -3.99 4.94
C VAL A 287 13.86 -4.16 3.46
N LEU A 288 14.87 -3.45 2.94
CA LEU A 288 15.38 -3.65 1.57
C LEU A 288 15.73 -5.11 1.30
N ILE A 289 16.48 -5.72 2.20
CA ILE A 289 16.90 -7.12 2.06
C ILE A 289 15.71 -8.05 2.15
N TRP A 290 14.79 -7.84 3.12
CA TRP A 290 13.63 -8.71 3.30
C TRP A 290 12.73 -8.72 2.05
N TYR A 291 12.38 -7.54 1.51
CA TYR A 291 11.54 -7.45 0.32
C TYR A 291 12.27 -7.91 -0.96
N GLY A 292 13.57 -7.64 -1.07
CA GLY A 292 14.40 -8.13 -2.17
C GLY A 292 14.49 -9.67 -2.19
N LEU A 293 14.73 -10.28 -1.02
CA LEU A 293 14.70 -11.74 -0.87
C LEU A 293 13.31 -12.32 -1.18
N ALA A 294 12.23 -11.65 -0.77
CA ALA A 294 10.88 -12.07 -1.11
C ALA A 294 10.65 -12.14 -2.62
N LEU A 295 11.09 -11.12 -3.37
CA LEU A 295 10.99 -11.10 -4.83
C LEU A 295 11.79 -12.23 -5.48
N ILE A 296 12.95 -12.60 -4.92
CA ILE A 296 13.80 -13.69 -5.45
C ILE A 296 13.23 -15.07 -5.06
N ILE A 297 12.96 -15.28 -3.76
CA ILE A 297 12.54 -16.57 -3.21
C ILE A 297 11.18 -16.97 -3.74
N PHE A 298 10.25 -16.03 -3.81
CA PHE A 298 8.88 -16.25 -4.27
C PHE A 298 8.67 -15.84 -5.73
N ALA A 299 9.77 -15.70 -6.51
CA ALA A 299 9.75 -15.36 -7.93
C ALA A 299 8.73 -16.22 -8.70
N PRO A 300 8.20 -15.74 -9.84
CA PRO A 300 6.91 -16.10 -10.38
C PRO A 300 6.80 -17.58 -10.74
N TYR A 301 6.07 -18.30 -9.92
CA TYR A 301 5.54 -19.58 -10.26
C TYR A 301 4.02 -19.54 -10.06
N LYS A 302 3.27 -19.45 -11.19
CA LYS A 302 1.80 -19.42 -11.18
C LYS A 302 1.12 -18.13 -10.68
N ILE A 303 1.82 -17.00 -10.60
CA ILE A 303 1.15 -15.72 -10.44
C ILE A 303 0.96 -15.04 -11.81
N LYS A 304 0.00 -14.16 -11.89
CA LYS A 304 -0.21 -13.30 -13.04
C LYS A 304 0.98 -12.37 -13.24
N VAL A 305 1.58 -12.33 -14.43
CA VAL A 305 2.82 -11.60 -14.72
C VAL A 305 2.71 -10.12 -14.40
N GLU A 306 1.53 -9.52 -14.59
CA GLU A 306 1.26 -8.12 -14.26
C GLU A 306 1.44 -7.79 -12.78
N LEU A 307 1.10 -8.70 -11.87
CA LEU A 307 1.28 -8.52 -10.43
C LEU A 307 2.77 -8.62 -10.04
N TRP A 308 3.53 -9.45 -10.73
CA TRP A 308 4.97 -9.54 -10.50
C TRP A 308 5.72 -8.32 -11.03
N VAL A 309 5.37 -7.85 -12.24
CA VAL A 309 5.91 -6.62 -12.81
C VAL A 309 5.60 -5.43 -11.88
N LEU A 310 4.38 -5.35 -11.37
CA LEU A 310 4.01 -4.33 -10.38
C LEU A 310 4.85 -4.44 -9.11
N ALA A 311 5.07 -5.64 -8.57
CA ALA A 311 5.90 -5.81 -7.36
C ALA A 311 7.32 -5.30 -7.56
N ILE A 312 7.95 -5.59 -8.71
CA ILE A 312 9.29 -5.07 -9.06
C ILE A 312 9.25 -3.55 -9.21
N ALA A 313 8.26 -3.02 -9.93
CA ALA A 313 8.14 -1.58 -10.13
C ALA A 313 8.00 -0.83 -8.79
N LEU A 314 7.17 -1.32 -7.87
CA LEU A 314 7.00 -0.77 -6.53
C LEU A 314 8.28 -0.87 -5.69
N TYR A 315 9.02 -1.98 -5.80
CA TYR A 315 10.30 -2.16 -5.10
C TYR A 315 11.37 -1.18 -5.59
N LEU A 316 11.43 -0.90 -6.89
CA LEU A 316 12.41 0.00 -7.50
C LEU A 316 12.01 1.48 -7.41
N PHE A 317 10.71 1.78 -7.29
CA PHE A 317 10.20 3.15 -7.32
C PHE A 317 10.73 4.00 -6.16
N SER A 318 10.64 3.51 -4.93
CA SER A 318 11.06 4.29 -3.77
C SER A 318 12.56 4.63 -3.80
N PRO A 319 13.49 3.66 -4.02
CA PRO A 319 14.89 4.01 -4.24
C PRO A 319 15.12 4.91 -5.45
N GLY A 320 14.29 4.78 -6.50
CA GLY A 320 14.33 5.64 -7.69
C GLY A 320 14.14 7.13 -7.39
N THR A 321 13.57 7.49 -6.24
CA THR A 321 13.49 8.88 -5.78
C THR A 321 14.81 9.42 -5.18
N GLY A 322 15.90 8.66 -5.23
CA GLY A 322 17.24 9.08 -4.81
C GLY A 322 17.57 8.82 -3.35
N THR A 323 16.65 8.29 -2.56
CA THR A 323 16.84 8.05 -1.13
C THR A 323 16.18 6.75 -0.67
N THR A 324 16.71 6.16 0.41
CA THR A 324 16.07 5.05 1.13
C THR A 324 15.34 5.51 2.39
N MET A 325 15.25 6.82 2.62
CA MET A 325 14.55 7.38 3.78
C MET A 325 13.11 6.88 3.83
N SER A 326 12.70 6.37 4.97
CA SER A 326 11.35 5.84 5.23
C SER A 326 10.92 4.69 4.29
N ILE A 327 11.86 4.00 3.65
CA ILE A 327 11.58 2.94 2.67
C ILE A 327 10.74 1.80 3.27
N TYR A 328 10.89 1.53 4.58
CA TYR A 328 10.17 0.50 5.30
C TYR A 328 8.65 0.67 5.16
N ARG A 329 8.13 1.88 5.28
CA ARG A 329 6.69 2.15 5.11
C ARG A 329 6.28 2.15 3.63
N HIS A 330 7.12 2.64 2.71
CA HIS A 330 6.80 2.61 1.28
C HIS A 330 6.72 1.19 0.73
N PHE A 331 7.55 0.28 1.23
CA PHE A 331 7.56 -1.12 0.80
C PHE A 331 6.35 -1.92 1.30
N LEU A 332 5.68 -1.48 2.37
CA LEU A 332 4.41 -2.08 2.79
C LEU A 332 3.38 -2.09 1.65
N ALA A 333 3.40 -1.09 0.77
CA ALA A 333 2.51 -0.98 -0.38
C ALA A 333 2.80 -1.99 -1.51
N ILE A 334 3.86 -2.81 -1.41
CA ILE A 334 4.17 -3.87 -2.40
C ILE A 334 3.24 -5.08 -2.15
N PHE A 335 1.93 -4.84 -2.15
CA PHE A 335 0.93 -5.87 -1.86
C PHE A 335 1.04 -7.16 -2.68
N PRO A 336 1.45 -7.14 -3.97
CA PRO A 336 1.63 -8.38 -4.73
C PRO A 336 2.65 -9.34 -4.12
N ILE A 337 3.61 -8.88 -3.32
CA ILE A 337 4.64 -9.74 -2.71
C ILE A 337 4.03 -10.74 -1.72
N TYR A 338 3.00 -10.34 -1.00
CA TYR A 338 2.29 -11.21 -0.06
C TYR A 338 1.49 -12.27 -0.80
N MET A 339 0.93 -11.92 -1.97
CA MET A 339 0.27 -12.89 -2.85
C MET A 339 1.27 -13.89 -3.41
N LEU A 340 2.48 -13.44 -3.80
CA LEU A 340 3.58 -14.32 -4.24
C LEU A 340 3.96 -15.33 -3.15
N ALA A 341 4.09 -14.90 -1.90
CA ALA A 341 4.35 -15.79 -0.77
C ALA A 341 3.24 -16.86 -0.64
N GLY A 342 1.98 -16.46 -0.86
CA GLY A 342 0.84 -17.38 -0.84
C GLY A 342 0.92 -18.46 -1.91
N VAL A 343 1.09 -18.07 -3.19
CA VAL A 343 1.04 -18.99 -4.35
C VAL A 343 2.32 -19.78 -4.59
N SER A 344 3.44 -19.36 -3.99
CA SER A 344 4.74 -20.01 -4.16
C SER A 344 4.68 -21.48 -3.87
N SER A 345 5.35 -22.29 -4.72
CA SER A 345 5.52 -23.73 -4.52
C SER A 345 6.57 -24.08 -3.46
N ARG A 346 7.23 -23.06 -2.87
CA ARG A 346 8.23 -23.26 -1.82
C ARG A 346 7.63 -23.99 -0.61
N PRO A 347 8.44 -24.78 0.11
CA PRO A 347 7.95 -25.57 1.24
C PRO A 347 7.37 -24.66 2.35
N ARG A 348 6.40 -25.17 3.07
CA ARG A 348 5.68 -24.40 4.12
C ARG A 348 6.61 -23.85 5.19
N TRP A 349 7.63 -24.60 5.56
CA TRP A 349 8.60 -24.13 6.57
C TRP A 349 9.35 -22.89 6.11
N LEU A 350 9.77 -22.81 4.83
CA LEU A 350 10.46 -21.63 4.30
C LEU A 350 9.57 -20.39 4.31
N LYS A 351 8.28 -20.57 3.93
CA LYS A 351 7.29 -19.47 4.00
C LYS A 351 7.08 -19.02 5.45
N ALA A 352 6.94 -19.96 6.38
CA ALA A 352 6.76 -19.66 7.80
C ALA A 352 7.98 -18.95 8.39
N THR A 353 9.20 -19.42 8.09
CA THR A 353 10.45 -18.76 8.51
C THR A 353 10.54 -17.34 7.96
N PHE A 354 10.20 -17.16 6.68
CA PHE A 354 10.24 -15.83 6.06
C PHE A 354 9.25 -14.85 6.74
N ILE A 355 8.03 -15.32 7.04
CA ILE A 355 7.03 -14.53 7.78
C ILE A 355 7.50 -14.24 9.21
N ALA A 356 8.06 -15.24 9.90
CA ALA A 356 8.57 -15.07 11.26
C ALA A 356 9.73 -14.07 11.31
N LEU A 357 10.63 -14.07 10.32
CA LEU A 357 11.69 -13.07 10.20
C LEU A 357 11.13 -11.67 9.98
N GLY A 358 10.13 -11.50 9.11
CA GLY A 358 9.45 -10.21 8.91
C GLY A 358 8.82 -9.68 10.20
N LEU A 359 8.07 -10.54 10.90
CA LEU A 359 7.47 -10.21 12.20
C LEU A 359 8.54 -9.91 13.25
N GLY A 360 9.65 -10.67 13.27
CA GLY A 360 10.79 -10.40 14.14
C GLY A 360 11.41 -9.03 13.90
N ILE A 361 11.66 -8.66 12.64
CA ILE A 361 12.15 -7.33 12.27
C ILE A 361 11.15 -6.25 12.76
N SER A 362 9.85 -6.48 12.57
CA SER A 362 8.83 -5.57 13.04
C SER A 362 8.86 -5.38 14.55
N LEU A 363 8.78 -6.45 15.31
CA LEU A 363 8.62 -6.40 16.77
C LEU A 363 9.89 -6.03 17.53
N ILE A 364 11.07 -6.37 16.99
CA ILE A 364 12.36 -6.14 17.68
C ILE A 364 12.97 -4.79 17.30
N TRP A 365 12.76 -4.32 16.07
CA TRP A 365 13.41 -3.09 15.57
C TRP A 365 12.43 -1.99 15.20
N LEU A 366 11.55 -2.24 14.21
CA LEU A 366 10.77 -1.14 13.63
C LEU A 366 9.69 -0.62 14.57
N PHE A 367 8.93 -1.49 15.19
CA PHE A 367 7.79 -1.08 16.02
C PHE A 367 8.24 -0.42 17.33
N PRO A 368 9.23 -0.94 18.10
CA PRO A 368 9.75 -0.22 19.26
C PRO A 368 10.32 1.15 18.91
N THR A 369 11.11 1.24 17.82
CA THR A 369 11.66 2.51 17.34
C THR A 369 10.57 3.51 16.94
N TYR A 370 9.46 3.02 16.35
CA TYR A 370 8.28 3.84 16.06
C TYR A 370 7.61 4.33 17.36
N LEU A 371 7.38 3.45 18.34
CA LEU A 371 6.75 3.84 19.60
C LEU A 371 7.55 4.92 20.35
N GLU A 372 8.87 4.89 20.26
CA GLU A 372 9.78 5.86 20.87
C GLU A 372 9.94 7.17 20.06
N PHE A 373 9.13 7.43 19.05
CA PHE A 373 9.21 8.62 18.18
C PHE A 373 10.52 8.74 17.40
N LYS A 374 11.24 7.64 17.13
CA LYS A 374 12.54 7.63 16.45
C LYS A 374 12.48 7.17 14.99
N LEU A 375 11.36 6.62 14.53
CA LEU A 375 11.20 6.11 13.18
C LEU A 375 10.38 7.12 12.36
N ILE A 376 11.03 7.80 11.42
CA ILE A 376 10.43 8.85 10.56
C ILE A 376 10.15 8.29 9.15
#